data_fcc1a2fd8c09b7826ddee5436e8fe451
#
_entry.id   fcc1a2fd8c09b7826ddee5436e8fe451
#
_cell.length_a   1.000
_cell.length_b   1.000
_cell.length_c   1.000
_cell.angle_alpha   90.00
_cell.angle_beta   90.00
_cell.angle_gamma   90.00
#
_symmetry.space_group_name_H-M   'P 1'
#
loop_
_entity.id
_entity.type
_entity.pdbx_description
1 polymer ?
#
loop_
_entity_poly.entity_id
_entity_poly.type
_entity_poly.pdbx_seq_one_letter_code
_entity_poly.pdbx_strand_id
1 'polypeptide(L)'
;RECEHIRALYMEKITQVDKWVGELLDSIRAQGLWDETLIVLMSDHGQPMGEGEHGHGIMRKCRPWPYEELVHVPLLIHVPGLEGGKRIESFVQNVDVTATMMDALGYGQSALSEAGHEGIQTYGADEMHGISLLPVMRGETDTVREVAIAGYYGMSWSLITKDWSYIHWLKNDIDTDEMNRLFYDGSGKGGNAGRQSAELEMKEEMWT
;
A
#
# COMPACT_ATOMS: atom_id res chain seq x y z
N ARG A 1 13.06 -16.94 19.92
CA ARG A 1 14.42 -16.36 19.85
C ARG A 1 14.77 -15.85 18.47
N GLU A 2 14.63 -16.67 17.40
CA GLU A 2 14.94 -16.21 16.03
C GLU A 2 14.00 -15.08 15.57
N CYS A 3 12.69 -15.22 15.80
CA CYS A 3 11.71 -14.18 15.48
C CYS A 3 11.99 -12.86 16.23
N GLU A 4 12.33 -12.94 17.52
CA GLU A 4 12.71 -11.76 18.32
C GLU A 4 13.95 -11.06 17.76
N HIS A 5 14.93 -11.84 17.32
CA HIS A 5 16.13 -11.30 16.70
C HIS A 5 15.82 -10.59 15.38
N ILE A 6 15.01 -11.19 14.53
CA ILE A 6 14.58 -10.58 13.26
C ILE A 6 13.79 -9.28 13.51
N ARG A 7 12.90 -9.26 14.51
CA ARG A 7 12.18 -8.05 14.92
C ARG A 7 13.14 -6.96 15.39
N ALA A 8 14.13 -7.30 16.20
CA ALA A 8 15.14 -6.34 16.67
C ALA A 8 15.91 -5.71 15.50
N LEU A 9 16.32 -6.50 14.53
CA LEU A 9 16.97 -6.02 13.31
C LEU A 9 16.04 -5.13 12.46
N TYR A 10 14.76 -5.47 12.38
CA TYR A 10 13.79 -4.67 11.68
C TYR A 10 13.57 -3.32 12.36
N MET A 11 13.43 -3.29 13.68
CA MET A 11 13.31 -2.07 14.47
C MET A 11 14.54 -1.16 14.32
N GLU A 12 15.74 -1.76 14.27
CA GLU A 12 16.97 -1.02 13.97
C GLU A 12 16.91 -0.36 12.60
N LYS A 13 16.41 -1.06 11.59
CA LYS A 13 16.24 -0.48 10.24
C LYS A 13 15.20 0.64 10.21
N ILE A 14 14.10 0.52 10.94
CA ILE A 14 13.12 1.60 11.09
C ILE A 14 13.80 2.84 11.70
N THR A 15 14.55 2.68 12.78
CA THR A 15 15.29 3.78 13.42
C THR A 15 16.28 4.45 12.46
N GLN A 16 16.97 3.64 11.66
CA GLN A 16 17.89 4.14 10.64
C GLN A 16 17.16 4.94 9.54
N VAL A 17 16.04 4.42 9.05
CA VAL A 17 15.22 5.10 8.02
C VAL A 17 14.66 6.40 8.56
N ASP A 18 14.10 6.40 9.78
CA ASP A 18 13.57 7.58 10.46
C ASP A 18 14.61 8.71 10.53
N LYS A 19 15.84 8.37 10.95
CA LYS A 19 16.95 9.33 10.95
C LYS A 19 17.18 9.97 9.59
N TRP A 20 17.29 9.16 8.53
CA TRP A 20 17.58 9.67 7.19
C TRP A 20 16.41 10.45 6.58
N VAL A 21 15.18 10.07 6.87
CA VAL A 21 14.00 10.85 6.51
C VAL A 21 14.03 12.19 7.22
N GLY A 22 14.35 12.23 8.52
CA GLY A 22 14.51 13.47 9.27
C GLY A 22 15.56 14.40 8.64
N GLU A 23 16.75 13.89 8.32
CA GLU A 23 17.81 14.66 7.65
C GLU A 23 17.39 15.21 6.26
N LEU A 24 16.64 14.41 5.49
CA LEU A 24 16.07 14.86 4.22
C LEU A 24 15.07 16.01 4.42
N LEU A 25 14.14 15.86 5.36
CA LEU A 25 13.15 16.90 5.64
C LEU A 25 13.80 18.20 6.15
N ASP A 26 14.84 18.08 6.98
CA ASP A 26 15.60 19.23 7.46
C ASP A 26 16.38 19.92 6.33
N SER A 27 16.90 19.16 5.38
CA SER A 27 17.54 19.70 4.18
C SER A 27 16.55 20.50 3.30
N ILE A 28 15.33 19.96 3.11
CA ILE A 28 14.26 20.67 2.37
C ILE A 28 13.92 21.99 3.08
N ARG A 29 13.79 21.99 4.42
CA ARG A 29 13.53 23.22 5.20
C ARG A 29 14.69 24.21 5.10
N ALA A 30 15.93 23.75 5.24
CA ALA A 30 17.11 24.59 5.18
C ALA A 30 17.29 25.28 3.81
N GLN A 31 16.80 24.67 2.75
CA GLN A 31 16.79 25.24 1.41
C GLN A 31 15.59 26.16 1.13
N GLY A 32 14.67 26.32 2.09
CA GLY A 32 13.47 27.13 1.92
C GLY A 32 12.41 26.50 1.00
N LEU A 33 12.53 25.20 0.72
CA LEU A 33 11.65 24.49 -0.23
C LEU A 33 10.41 23.86 0.44
N TRP A 34 10.27 23.97 1.76
CA TRP A 34 9.20 23.32 2.50
C TRP A 34 7.80 23.71 2.02
N ASP A 35 7.59 25.01 1.79
CA ASP A 35 6.30 25.54 1.35
C ASP A 35 6.06 25.45 -0.15
N GLU A 36 6.98 24.83 -0.89
CA GLU A 36 6.89 24.62 -2.34
C GLU A 36 6.96 23.14 -2.72
N THR A 37 7.09 22.23 -1.73
CA THR A 37 7.30 20.81 -2.00
C THR A 37 6.16 19.95 -1.45
N LEU A 38 5.47 19.24 -2.33
CA LEU A 38 4.59 18.14 -1.94
C LEU A 38 5.46 16.95 -1.50
N ILE A 39 5.24 16.45 -0.28
CA ILE A 39 6.00 15.31 0.26
C ILE A 39 5.04 14.18 0.58
N VAL A 40 5.31 12.99 0.05
CA VAL A 40 4.57 11.77 0.35
C VAL A 40 5.54 10.74 0.90
N LEU A 41 5.29 10.28 2.12
CA LEU A 41 5.97 9.15 2.74
C LEU A 41 4.99 8.01 2.87
N MET A 42 5.29 6.90 2.24
CA MET A 42 4.47 5.69 2.28
C MET A 42 5.34 4.44 2.19
N SER A 43 4.77 3.29 2.53
CA SER A 43 5.37 1.99 2.24
C SER A 43 4.64 1.33 1.07
N ASP A 44 5.36 0.52 0.29
CA ASP A 44 4.81 -0.31 -0.80
C ASP A 44 3.97 -1.48 -0.26
N HIS A 45 4.37 -2.05 0.87
CA HIS A 45 3.67 -3.10 1.61
C HIS A 45 4.12 -3.11 3.07
N GLY A 46 3.38 -3.80 3.91
CA GLY A 46 3.76 -4.08 5.29
C GLY A 46 4.72 -5.26 5.41
N GLN A 47 5.03 -5.65 6.64
CA GLN A 47 5.93 -6.74 6.95
C GLN A 47 5.39 -7.55 8.13
N PRO A 48 4.80 -8.72 7.89
CA PRO A 48 4.43 -9.65 8.95
C PRO A 48 5.65 -10.14 9.73
N MET A 49 5.54 -10.22 11.05
CA MET A 49 6.64 -10.53 11.97
C MET A 49 6.38 -11.76 12.86
N GLY A 50 5.46 -12.62 12.42
CA GLY A 50 5.27 -13.97 12.98
C GLY A 50 4.47 -14.09 14.26
N GLU A 51 4.31 -13.03 15.04
CA GLU A 51 3.57 -13.03 16.31
C GLU A 51 2.92 -11.67 16.55
N GLY A 52 1.99 -11.63 17.46
CA GLY A 52 1.22 -10.47 17.85
C GLY A 52 -0.24 -10.87 18.00
N GLU A 53 -1.06 -9.97 18.45
CA GLU A 53 -2.50 -10.19 18.62
C GLU A 53 -3.19 -10.63 17.32
N HIS A 54 -2.63 -10.19 16.18
CA HIS A 54 -3.06 -10.54 14.83
C HIS A 54 -1.96 -11.22 14.00
N GLY A 55 -0.91 -11.71 14.66
CA GLY A 55 0.24 -12.32 13.98
C GLY A 55 -0.10 -13.71 13.46
N HIS A 56 -0.54 -13.79 12.24
CA HIS A 56 -0.93 -15.03 11.53
C HIS A 56 0.20 -16.06 11.38
N GLY A 57 1.28 -15.97 12.18
CA GLY A 57 2.44 -16.85 12.13
C GLY A 57 3.34 -16.63 10.90
N ILE A 58 3.09 -15.59 10.12
CA ILE A 58 3.80 -15.29 8.89
C ILE A 58 4.99 -14.38 9.20
N MET A 59 6.17 -14.74 8.69
CA MET A 59 7.44 -14.02 8.90
C MET A 59 7.89 -13.35 7.62
N ARG A 60 7.26 -12.66 6.90
CA ARG A 60 7.61 -11.87 5.73
C ARG A 60 6.41 -11.75 4.79
N LYS A 61 6.50 -10.88 3.81
CA LYS A 61 5.49 -10.79 2.77
C LYS A 61 5.35 -12.12 2.04
N CYS A 62 4.36 -12.91 2.41
CA CYS A 62 4.02 -14.17 1.77
C CYS A 62 2.73 -14.02 0.97
N ARG A 63 2.65 -14.71 -0.14
CA ARG A 63 1.40 -14.89 -0.89
C ARG A 63 0.66 -16.09 -0.31
N PRO A 64 -0.64 -16.11 -0.42
CA PRO A 64 -1.58 -15.13 -1.01
C PRO A 64 -2.35 -14.31 0.03
N TRP A 65 -1.82 -14.13 1.22
CA TRP A 65 -2.54 -13.59 2.38
C TRP A 65 -2.46 -12.06 2.47
N PRO A 66 -3.54 -11.32 2.12
CA PRO A 66 -3.61 -9.87 2.27
C PRO A 66 -4.04 -9.46 3.68
N TYR A 67 -3.34 -9.97 4.70
CA TYR A 67 -3.60 -9.60 6.09
C TYR A 67 -3.18 -8.16 6.40
N GLU A 68 -3.75 -7.60 7.46
CA GLU A 68 -3.56 -6.21 7.84
C GLU A 68 -2.09 -5.83 8.01
N GLU A 69 -1.26 -6.72 8.58
CA GLU A 69 0.18 -6.50 8.74
C GLU A 69 0.91 -6.28 7.40
N LEU A 70 0.30 -6.69 6.30
CA LEU A 70 0.85 -6.55 4.97
C LEU A 70 0.23 -5.39 4.18
N VAL A 71 -1.06 -5.12 4.38
CA VAL A 71 -1.82 -4.18 3.53
C VAL A 71 -2.11 -2.84 4.21
N HIS A 72 -2.08 -2.78 5.55
CA HIS A 72 -2.22 -1.54 6.30
C HIS A 72 -0.85 -0.86 6.45
N VAL A 73 -0.53 -0.01 5.51
CA VAL A 73 0.77 0.68 5.41
C VAL A 73 0.69 2.13 5.86
N PRO A 74 1.78 2.71 6.38
CA PRO A 74 1.82 4.13 6.71
C PRO A 74 1.66 4.98 5.44
N LEU A 75 0.91 6.08 5.57
CA LEU A 75 0.83 7.13 4.58
C LEU A 75 0.83 8.49 5.28
N LEU A 76 1.85 9.30 4.99
CA LEU A 76 1.96 10.67 5.47
C LEU A 76 2.09 11.59 4.25
N ILE A 77 1.30 12.66 4.24
CA ILE A 77 1.31 13.62 3.12
C ILE A 77 1.47 15.03 3.69
N HIS A 78 2.46 15.75 3.19
CA HIS A 78 2.60 17.18 3.36
C HIS A 78 2.24 17.87 2.04
N VAL A 79 1.28 18.78 2.10
CA VAL A 79 0.86 19.62 0.98
C VAL A 79 1.15 21.07 1.35
N PRO A 80 1.89 21.82 0.53
CA PRO A 80 2.13 23.23 0.77
C PRO A 80 0.83 24.02 1.00
N GLY A 81 0.84 24.86 2.03
CA GLY A 81 -0.33 25.68 2.39
C GLY A 81 -1.45 24.98 3.14
N LEU A 82 -1.40 23.66 3.34
CA LEU A 82 -2.32 22.97 4.23
C LEU A 82 -1.79 22.87 5.66
N GLU A 83 -2.69 23.03 6.63
CA GLU A 83 -2.37 22.84 8.04
C GLU A 83 -2.04 21.36 8.30
N GLY A 84 -0.85 21.12 8.85
CA GLY A 84 -0.38 19.78 9.20
C GLY A 84 -0.87 19.29 10.57
N GLY A 85 -0.36 18.11 10.98
CA GLY A 85 -0.62 17.54 12.31
C GLY A 85 -1.98 16.85 12.46
N LYS A 86 -2.72 16.67 11.37
CA LYS A 86 -4.02 15.97 11.38
C LYS A 86 -3.83 14.47 11.17
N ARG A 87 -4.60 13.68 11.91
CA ARG A 87 -4.80 12.25 11.63
C ARG A 87 -6.16 12.10 10.97
N ILE A 88 -6.19 11.43 9.82
CA ILE A 88 -7.39 11.21 9.02
C ILE A 88 -7.74 9.72 9.09
N GLU A 89 -8.93 9.42 9.60
CA GLU A 89 -9.44 8.06 9.76
C GLU A 89 -10.35 7.68 8.59
N SER A 90 -9.86 7.82 7.37
CA SER A 90 -10.55 7.39 6.16
C SER A 90 -9.81 6.21 5.55
N PHE A 91 -10.53 5.27 4.98
CA PHE A 91 -9.89 4.26 4.12
C PHE A 91 -9.29 4.94 2.89
N VAL A 92 -8.01 4.65 2.67
CA VAL A 92 -7.26 5.12 1.52
C VAL A 92 -6.55 3.96 0.85
N GLN A 93 -6.26 4.08 -0.43
CA GLN A 93 -5.54 3.07 -1.19
C GLN A 93 -4.37 3.69 -1.92
N ASN A 94 -3.37 2.90 -2.27
CA ASN A 94 -2.16 3.39 -2.95
C ASN A 94 -2.47 4.14 -4.25
N VAL A 95 -3.53 3.76 -4.95
CA VAL A 95 -4.01 4.44 -6.16
C VAL A 95 -4.45 5.89 -5.90
N ASP A 96 -4.88 6.22 -4.67
CA ASP A 96 -5.31 7.57 -4.29
C ASP A 96 -4.12 8.55 -4.21
N VAL A 97 -2.92 8.04 -3.99
CA VAL A 97 -1.71 8.87 -3.92
C VAL A 97 -1.48 9.57 -5.25
N THR A 98 -1.55 8.85 -6.36
CA THR A 98 -1.39 9.45 -7.69
C THR A 98 -2.47 10.50 -7.97
N ALA A 99 -3.73 10.18 -7.68
CA ALA A 99 -4.85 11.13 -7.84
C ALA A 99 -4.63 12.39 -6.99
N THR A 100 -4.17 12.23 -5.75
CA THR A 100 -3.88 13.34 -4.83
C THR A 100 -2.72 14.21 -5.33
N MET A 101 -1.64 13.60 -5.81
CA MET A 101 -0.50 14.31 -6.36
C MET A 101 -0.89 15.15 -7.59
N MET A 102 -1.65 14.57 -8.50
CA MET A 102 -2.12 15.27 -9.70
C MET A 102 -3.03 16.44 -9.35
N ASP A 103 -3.97 16.25 -8.42
CA ASP A 103 -4.86 17.30 -7.94
C ASP A 103 -4.09 18.42 -7.22
N ALA A 104 -3.11 18.07 -6.36
CA ALA A 104 -2.26 19.05 -5.67
C ALA A 104 -1.40 19.89 -6.63
N LEU A 105 -1.02 19.34 -7.77
CA LEU A 105 -0.27 20.02 -8.81
C LEU A 105 -1.17 20.84 -9.78
N GLY A 106 -2.49 20.83 -9.54
CA GLY A 106 -3.45 21.55 -10.38
C GLY A 106 -3.85 20.81 -11.67
N TYR A 107 -3.41 19.56 -11.82
CA TYR A 107 -3.86 18.69 -12.89
C TYR A 107 -5.13 17.94 -12.41
N GLY A 108 -6.27 18.63 -12.37
CA GLY A 108 -7.54 18.00 -12.03
C GLY A 108 -7.86 16.82 -12.95
N GLN A 109 -8.84 16.01 -12.57
CA GLN A 109 -9.20 14.79 -13.34
C GLN A 109 -9.42 15.05 -14.84
N SER A 110 -9.88 16.23 -15.23
CA SER A 110 -10.11 16.61 -16.64
C SER A 110 -8.82 16.93 -17.41
N ALA A 111 -7.76 17.39 -16.74
CA ALA A 111 -6.51 17.79 -17.42
C ALA A 111 -5.69 16.60 -17.93
N LEU A 112 -5.86 15.42 -17.34
CA LEU A 112 -5.19 14.20 -17.79
C LEU A 112 -5.77 13.66 -19.12
N SER A 113 -7.02 14.00 -19.44
CA SER A 113 -7.66 13.62 -20.70
C SER A 113 -7.21 14.47 -21.89
N GLU A 114 -6.67 15.67 -21.64
CA GLU A 114 -6.29 16.62 -22.69
C GLU A 114 -4.77 16.61 -23.02
N ALA A 115 -3.95 16.06 -22.12
CA ALA A 115 -2.50 15.99 -22.31
C ALA A 115 -2.07 14.78 -23.17
N GLY A 116 -2.65 14.66 -24.36
CA GLY A 116 -2.25 13.67 -25.35
C GLY A 116 -0.78 13.90 -25.80
N HIS A 117 0.15 13.17 -25.23
CA HIS A 117 1.49 13.04 -25.80
C HIS A 117 1.48 11.89 -26.79
N GLU A 118 1.86 12.18 -28.04
CA GLU A 118 2.01 11.17 -29.11
C GLU A 118 2.88 10.01 -28.60
N GLY A 119 2.29 8.79 -28.55
CA GLY A 119 2.98 7.57 -28.16
C GLY A 119 2.84 7.14 -26.70
N ILE A 120 2.19 7.92 -25.83
CA ILE A 120 1.82 7.48 -24.48
C ILE A 120 0.33 7.18 -24.48
N GLN A 121 -0.02 5.96 -24.05
CA GLN A 121 -1.42 5.60 -23.84
C GLN A 121 -1.91 6.41 -22.64
N THR A 122 -2.63 7.50 -22.92
CA THR A 122 -3.26 8.32 -21.88
C THR A 122 -4.52 7.62 -21.44
N TYR A 123 -4.53 7.18 -20.20
CA TYR A 123 -5.76 6.76 -19.55
C TYR A 123 -6.60 8.01 -19.29
N GLY A 124 -7.86 8.01 -19.73
CA GLY A 124 -8.79 9.10 -19.46
C GLY A 124 -8.98 9.30 -17.96
N ALA A 125 -9.39 10.49 -17.56
CA ALA A 125 -9.71 10.79 -16.16
C ALA A 125 -10.73 9.80 -15.57
N ASP A 126 -11.64 9.30 -16.40
CA ASP A 126 -12.63 8.29 -16.05
C ASP A 126 -12.04 6.91 -15.78
N GLU A 127 -10.76 6.69 -16.11
CA GLU A 127 -10.04 5.44 -15.91
C GLU A 127 -9.13 5.45 -14.66
N MET A 128 -9.00 6.58 -13.98
CA MET A 128 -8.29 6.65 -12.70
C MET A 128 -9.16 6.07 -11.57
N HIS A 129 -8.72 4.95 -11.02
CA HIS A 129 -9.40 4.32 -9.88
C HIS A 129 -9.13 5.02 -8.54
N GLY A 130 -8.15 5.91 -8.48
CA GLY A 130 -7.79 6.67 -7.29
C GLY A 130 -8.70 7.87 -7.07
N ILE A 131 -8.91 8.22 -5.81
CA ILE A 131 -9.66 9.40 -5.37
C ILE A 131 -8.69 10.37 -4.71
N SER A 132 -8.74 11.67 -5.08
CA SER A 132 -7.91 12.67 -4.40
C SER A 132 -8.23 12.75 -2.92
N LEU A 133 -7.19 12.77 -2.09
CA LEU A 133 -7.28 12.93 -0.64
C LEU A 133 -7.35 14.40 -0.21
N LEU A 134 -7.17 15.36 -1.12
CA LEU A 134 -7.19 16.78 -0.77
C LEU A 134 -8.50 17.22 -0.08
N PRO A 135 -9.70 16.79 -0.52
CA PRO A 135 -10.94 17.17 0.15
C PRO A 135 -10.99 16.75 1.62
N VAL A 136 -10.58 15.51 1.94
CA VAL A 136 -10.56 15.04 3.33
C VAL A 136 -9.43 15.70 4.13
N MET A 137 -8.29 16.01 3.52
CA MET A 137 -7.20 16.74 4.16
C MET A 137 -7.58 18.19 4.49
N ARG A 138 -8.43 18.81 3.67
CA ARG A 138 -8.98 20.17 3.90
C ARG A 138 -10.14 20.16 4.89
N GLY A 139 -10.70 19.00 5.22
CA GLY A 139 -11.89 18.90 6.06
C GLY A 139 -13.20 19.22 5.31
N GLU A 140 -13.19 19.12 4.00
CA GLU A 140 -14.38 19.31 3.15
C GLU A 140 -15.29 18.07 3.17
N THR A 141 -14.71 16.91 3.50
CA THR A 141 -15.40 15.63 3.72
C THR A 141 -14.67 14.82 4.79
N ASP A 142 -15.39 13.93 5.45
CA ASP A 142 -14.83 13.09 6.52
C ASP A 142 -14.20 11.81 5.96
N THR A 143 -14.61 11.36 4.79
CA THR A 143 -14.13 10.11 4.19
C THR A 143 -14.10 10.19 2.67
N VAL A 144 -13.19 9.44 2.07
CA VAL A 144 -13.14 9.24 0.61
C VAL A 144 -13.72 7.90 0.19
N ARG A 145 -13.75 6.90 1.11
CA ARG A 145 -14.39 5.60 0.87
C ARG A 145 -14.69 4.89 2.19
N GLU A 146 -15.67 4.01 2.16
CA GLU A 146 -16.06 3.17 3.30
C GLU A 146 -15.42 1.78 3.28
N VAL A 147 -14.87 1.38 2.12
CA VAL A 147 -14.29 0.05 1.91
C VAL A 147 -12.94 0.20 1.20
N ALA A 148 -11.92 -0.46 1.72
CA ALA A 148 -10.66 -0.65 1.01
C ALA A 148 -10.61 -2.05 0.38
N ILE A 149 -9.92 -2.14 -0.76
CA ILE A 149 -9.69 -3.41 -1.46
C ILE A 149 -8.18 -3.65 -1.51
N ALA A 150 -7.77 -4.84 -1.09
CA ALA A 150 -6.39 -5.30 -1.19
C ALA A 150 -6.37 -6.72 -1.74
N GLY A 151 -5.20 -7.22 -2.12
CA GLY A 151 -5.09 -8.60 -2.54
C GLY A 151 -3.89 -8.92 -3.39
N TYR A 152 -3.89 -10.15 -3.90
CA TYR A 152 -2.90 -10.64 -4.84
C TYR A 152 -3.58 -11.03 -6.14
N TYR A 153 -3.07 -10.46 -7.22
CA TYR A 153 -3.61 -10.72 -8.56
C TYR A 153 -3.71 -12.22 -8.84
N GLY A 154 -4.90 -12.66 -9.24
CA GLY A 154 -5.19 -14.04 -9.60
C GLY A 154 -5.23 -15.03 -8.42
N MET A 155 -5.06 -14.60 -7.17
CA MET A 155 -5.01 -15.51 -6.00
C MET A 155 -6.05 -15.18 -4.93
N SER A 156 -6.07 -13.94 -4.49
CA SER A 156 -6.99 -13.51 -3.43
C SER A 156 -7.30 -12.03 -3.55
N TRP A 157 -8.43 -11.63 -3.01
CA TRP A 157 -8.74 -10.23 -2.75
C TRP A 157 -9.45 -10.10 -1.40
N SER A 158 -9.30 -8.96 -0.78
CA SER A 158 -9.86 -8.64 0.52
C SER A 158 -10.70 -7.38 0.42
N LEU A 159 -11.86 -7.41 1.06
CA LEU A 159 -12.68 -6.25 1.36
C LEU A 159 -12.49 -5.89 2.83
N ILE A 160 -12.08 -4.66 3.08
CA ILE A 160 -11.76 -4.17 4.41
C ILE A 160 -12.70 -3.02 4.73
N THR A 161 -13.49 -3.18 5.78
CA THR A 161 -14.36 -2.16 6.36
C THR A 161 -13.89 -1.82 7.76
N LYS A 162 -14.57 -0.87 8.42
CA LYS A 162 -14.26 -0.50 9.81
C LYS A 162 -14.32 -1.69 10.78
N ASP A 163 -15.26 -2.62 10.56
CA ASP A 163 -15.56 -3.70 11.49
C ASP A 163 -15.18 -5.09 10.96
N TRP A 164 -14.88 -5.20 9.66
CA TRP A 164 -14.68 -6.50 9.01
C TRP A 164 -13.55 -6.46 7.99
N SER A 165 -12.78 -7.54 7.95
CA SER A 165 -11.88 -7.87 6.86
C SER A 165 -12.28 -9.23 6.30
N TYR A 166 -12.76 -9.25 5.05
CA TYR A 166 -13.19 -10.46 4.35
C TYR A 166 -12.20 -10.79 3.25
N ILE A 167 -11.61 -11.99 3.30
CA ILE A 167 -10.66 -12.47 2.29
C ILE A 167 -11.36 -13.51 1.42
N HIS A 168 -11.43 -13.24 0.14
CA HIS A 168 -11.93 -14.16 -0.87
C HIS A 168 -10.77 -14.81 -1.63
N TRP A 169 -10.77 -16.12 -1.64
CA TRP A 169 -9.80 -16.92 -2.36
C TRP A 169 -10.34 -17.28 -3.74
N LEU A 170 -9.60 -16.91 -4.78
CA LEU A 170 -9.98 -17.24 -6.14
C LEU A 170 -9.64 -18.71 -6.39
N LYS A 171 -10.64 -19.49 -6.88
CA LYS A 171 -10.37 -20.81 -7.41
C LYS A 171 -9.61 -20.63 -8.71
N ASN A 172 -8.37 -21.04 -8.71
CA ASN A 172 -7.53 -20.89 -9.89
C ASN A 172 -7.38 -22.24 -10.60
N ASP A 173 -7.83 -22.28 -11.85
CA ASP A 173 -7.31 -23.23 -12.85
C ASP A 173 -5.91 -22.79 -13.36
N ILE A 174 -5.31 -21.76 -12.73
CA ILE A 174 -3.97 -21.28 -13.09
C ILE A 174 -2.97 -22.28 -12.55
N ASP A 175 -2.18 -22.83 -13.44
CA ASP A 175 -1.04 -23.68 -13.11
C ASP A 175 -0.13 -22.93 -12.12
N THR A 176 -0.09 -23.43 -10.89
CA THR A 176 0.74 -22.86 -9.83
C THR A 176 2.23 -22.88 -10.19
N ASP A 177 2.66 -23.78 -11.05
CA ASP A 177 4.03 -23.83 -11.57
C ASP A 177 4.30 -22.70 -12.56
N GLU A 178 3.33 -22.32 -13.38
CA GLU A 178 3.43 -21.16 -14.26
C GLU A 178 3.43 -19.85 -13.46
N MET A 179 2.59 -19.72 -12.45
CA MET A 179 2.62 -18.57 -11.51
C MET A 179 3.95 -18.48 -10.79
N ASN A 180 4.50 -19.58 -10.34
CA ASN A 180 5.81 -19.60 -9.70
C ASN A 180 6.93 -19.21 -10.66
N ARG A 181 6.85 -19.57 -11.94
CA ARG A 181 7.81 -19.14 -12.98
C ARG A 181 7.72 -17.65 -13.28
N LEU A 182 6.52 -17.09 -13.32
CA LEU A 182 6.31 -15.66 -13.58
C LEU A 182 6.81 -14.74 -12.45
N PHE A 183 6.78 -15.23 -11.21
CA PHE A 183 7.10 -14.44 -10.02
C PHE A 183 8.43 -14.79 -9.33
N TYR A 184 9.04 -15.93 -9.71
CA TYR A 184 10.36 -16.33 -9.26
C TYR A 184 11.21 -16.60 -10.49
N ASP A 185 12.34 -15.94 -10.58
CA ASP A 185 13.28 -15.98 -11.72
C ASP A 185 13.95 -17.34 -11.98
N GLY A 186 13.31 -18.43 -11.61
CA GLY A 186 13.84 -19.78 -11.80
C GLY A 186 15.06 -20.16 -10.94
N SER A 187 15.53 -19.27 -10.07
CA SER A 187 16.71 -19.54 -9.23
C SER A 187 16.45 -20.57 -8.12
N GLY A 188 15.23 -21.07 -8.00
CA GLY A 188 14.85 -22.12 -7.04
C GLY A 188 15.00 -21.74 -5.56
N LYS A 189 15.41 -20.50 -5.26
CA LYS A 189 15.62 -20.01 -3.90
C LYS A 189 14.39 -19.39 -3.26
N GLY A 190 13.28 -19.31 -3.97
CA GLY A 190 11.98 -19.00 -3.42
C GLY A 190 11.50 -20.23 -2.63
N GLY A 191 11.82 -20.24 -1.33
CA GLY A 191 11.55 -21.38 -0.47
C GLY A 191 10.10 -21.81 -0.43
N ASN A 192 9.82 -22.91 0.21
CA ASN A 192 8.58 -23.68 0.41
C ASN A 192 7.23 -22.93 0.51
N ALA A 193 7.19 -21.59 0.54
CA ALA A 193 5.97 -20.81 0.59
C ALA A 193 5.06 -21.03 -0.64
N GLY A 194 5.64 -21.25 -1.83
CA GLY A 194 4.87 -21.56 -3.03
C GLY A 194 4.23 -22.94 -2.99
N ARG A 195 4.86 -23.93 -2.35
CA ARG A 195 4.30 -25.28 -2.22
C ARG A 195 3.20 -25.35 -1.17
N GLN A 196 3.32 -24.62 -0.06
CA GLN A 196 2.28 -24.58 0.97
C GLN A 196 0.99 -23.90 0.49
N SER A 197 1.08 -22.90 -0.39
CA SER A 197 -0.12 -22.26 -0.95
C SER A 197 -0.89 -23.13 -1.95
N ALA A 198 -0.25 -24.10 -2.58
CA ALA A 198 -0.92 -25.03 -3.50
C ALA A 198 -1.69 -26.14 -2.80
N GLU A 199 -1.38 -26.43 -1.53
CA GLU A 199 -2.01 -27.49 -0.74
C GLU A 199 -3.12 -26.96 0.19
N LEU A 200 -3.25 -25.64 0.33
CA LEU A 200 -4.34 -25.05 1.10
C LEU A 200 -5.63 -25.11 0.28
N GLU A 201 -6.57 -25.93 0.73
CA GLU A 201 -7.96 -25.82 0.27
C GLU A 201 -8.40 -24.36 0.43
N MET A 202 -8.79 -23.74 -0.67
CA MET A 202 -9.25 -22.36 -0.68
C MET A 202 -10.51 -22.23 0.15
N LYS A 203 -10.39 -21.58 1.29
CA LYS A 203 -11.49 -21.29 2.21
C LYS A 203 -11.75 -19.79 2.18
N GLU A 204 -13.02 -19.45 2.29
CA GLU A 204 -13.41 -18.08 2.62
C GLU A 204 -13.10 -17.85 4.10
N GLU A 205 -12.31 -16.83 4.40
CA GLU A 205 -11.96 -16.45 5.77
C GLU A 205 -12.55 -15.08 6.07
N MET A 206 -13.30 -14.97 7.13
CA MET A 206 -13.92 -13.75 7.59
C MET A 206 -13.40 -13.43 9.00
N TRP A 207 -12.87 -12.24 9.16
CA TRP A 207 -12.29 -11.75 10.40
C TRP A 207 -13.16 -10.62 10.98
N THR A 208 -13.35 -10.64 12.27
CA THR A 208 -14.00 -9.55 13.06
C THR A 208 -12.97 -8.75 13.83
#